data_e1dc259c973881e6a326a054f7e1fd6c
#
_entry.id   e1dc259c973881e6a326a054f7e1fd6c
#
_cell.length_a   1.000
_cell.length_b   1.000
_cell.length_c   1.000
_cell.angle_alpha   90.00
_cell.angle_beta   90.00
_cell.angle_gamma   90.00
#
_symmetry.space_group_name_H-M   'P 1'
#
loop_
_entity.id
_entity.type
_entity.pdbx_description
1 polymer ?
#
loop_
_entity_poly.entity_id
_entity_poly.type
_entity_poly.pdbx_seq_one_letter_code
_entity_poly.pdbx_strand_id
1 'polypeptide(L)'
;MRWLEQVDPEIAMAVRGEAERQARNLELIASENFVSEAVLEAVGSVLTNKYAEGYPGRRYYGGCEMVDIVEDLAIGRARELFGAEHVNVQPHSGSQANMAVYFTLLKPGDIVLGPNLAHGGHLTAGSPMNFSGKLYTVVPYGVRRDTERIDLDQVRDLARQHRPKLIIAGGSAFPRAMEFKPFREIADEVGAALMADIAHPAGLVAAGLHPSPVPFADFVTTTTHKTLRGPRGGMVMCRAAHAQALDRVVLPGIQGGPLMHVIAAKAVAFREAQTHEWRAYQAQVIRNARAMAEALMERGWRLVSGGTDTHLLLMDLTPRGLTGKDAQEALDRAWITVNKNGIPFDTRGPMITSGIRLGTPAVTTRGMKEAEMVQIAALIDRVLSGVGNATVEAAVRGDVQQLTGRFPLYPDRVK
;
A
#
# COMPACT_ATOMS: atom_id res chain seq x y z
N MET A 1 -2.80 -28.88 3.64
CA MET A 1 -4.18 -28.50 3.19
C MET A 1 -5.18 -29.66 3.15
N ARG A 2 -5.01 -30.66 4.02
CA ARG A 2 -5.75 -31.94 3.99
C ARG A 2 -7.28 -31.80 3.80
N TRP A 3 -7.93 -30.93 4.56
CA TRP A 3 -9.38 -30.75 4.50
C TRP A 3 -9.85 -30.09 3.21
N LEU A 4 -9.10 -29.10 2.72
CA LEU A 4 -9.45 -28.43 1.47
C LEU A 4 -9.32 -29.38 0.27
N GLU A 5 -8.29 -30.24 0.25
CA GLU A 5 -8.11 -31.25 -0.79
C GLU A 5 -9.25 -32.29 -0.84
N GLN A 6 -9.85 -32.57 0.31
CA GLN A 6 -10.98 -33.52 0.38
C GLN A 6 -12.31 -32.90 -0.05
N VAL A 7 -12.51 -31.61 0.26
CA VAL A 7 -13.80 -30.92 0.01
C VAL A 7 -13.82 -30.25 -1.36
N ASP A 8 -12.72 -29.61 -1.74
CA ASP A 8 -12.61 -28.85 -2.99
C ASP A 8 -11.18 -28.94 -3.55
N PRO A 9 -10.90 -29.99 -4.33
CA PRO A 9 -9.57 -30.20 -4.91
C PRO A 9 -9.18 -29.12 -5.94
N GLU A 10 -10.15 -28.45 -6.59
CA GLU A 10 -9.89 -27.39 -7.56
C GLU A 10 -9.34 -26.15 -6.85
N ILE A 11 -9.96 -25.73 -5.75
CA ILE A 11 -9.44 -24.64 -4.92
C ILE A 11 -8.13 -25.01 -4.24
N ALA A 12 -7.97 -26.27 -3.78
CA ALA A 12 -6.71 -26.74 -3.22
C ALA A 12 -5.57 -26.65 -4.24
N MET A 13 -5.82 -27.03 -5.51
CA MET A 13 -4.87 -26.90 -6.61
C MET A 13 -4.52 -25.43 -6.89
N ALA A 14 -5.51 -24.54 -6.94
CA ALA A 14 -5.29 -23.12 -7.19
C ALA A 14 -4.44 -22.46 -6.07
N VAL A 15 -4.72 -22.79 -4.79
CA VAL A 15 -3.94 -22.28 -3.65
C VAL A 15 -2.50 -22.78 -3.69
N ARG A 16 -2.30 -24.06 -4.05
CA ARG A 16 -0.95 -24.61 -4.22
C ARG A 16 -0.21 -23.95 -5.37
N GLY A 17 -0.86 -23.80 -6.53
CA GLY A 17 -0.28 -23.13 -7.70
C GLY A 17 0.11 -21.67 -7.40
N GLU A 18 -0.70 -20.95 -6.60
CA GLU A 18 -0.34 -19.59 -6.17
C GLU A 18 0.87 -19.58 -5.21
N ALA A 19 0.95 -20.52 -4.26
CA ALA A 19 2.13 -20.64 -3.40
C ALA A 19 3.41 -20.94 -4.21
N GLU A 20 3.31 -21.82 -5.21
CA GLU A 20 4.41 -22.10 -6.14
C GLU A 20 4.78 -20.87 -6.97
N ARG A 21 3.79 -20.12 -7.48
CA ARG A 21 4.03 -18.86 -8.22
C ARG A 21 4.77 -17.85 -7.36
N GLN A 22 4.31 -17.61 -6.13
CA GLN A 22 4.94 -16.68 -5.19
C GLN A 22 6.37 -17.11 -4.85
N ALA A 23 6.63 -18.40 -4.65
CA ALA A 23 7.96 -18.92 -4.37
C ALA A 23 8.91 -18.77 -5.57
N ARG A 24 8.41 -18.96 -6.77
CA ARG A 24 9.16 -18.95 -8.03
C ARG A 24 9.46 -17.56 -8.56
N ASN A 25 8.47 -16.65 -8.53
CA ASN A 25 8.57 -15.33 -9.14
C ASN A 25 9.34 -14.32 -8.26
N LEU A 26 9.93 -13.32 -8.90
CA LEU A 26 10.36 -12.09 -8.23
C LEU A 26 9.16 -11.14 -8.13
N GLU A 27 8.61 -11.01 -6.92
CA GLU A 27 7.49 -10.11 -6.65
C GLU A 27 8.00 -8.69 -6.40
N LEU A 28 7.73 -7.79 -7.34
CA LEU A 28 8.15 -6.38 -7.28
C LEU A 28 6.97 -5.42 -7.35
N ILE A 29 5.72 -5.89 -7.21
CA ILE A 29 4.58 -5.00 -7.05
C ILE A 29 4.72 -4.28 -5.70
N ALA A 30 4.85 -2.95 -5.72
CA ALA A 30 5.15 -2.14 -4.54
C ALA A 30 4.09 -2.21 -3.43
N SER A 31 2.88 -2.63 -3.77
CA SER A 31 1.75 -2.81 -2.84
C SER A 31 1.59 -4.24 -2.33
N GLU A 32 2.51 -5.15 -2.65
CA GLU A 32 2.49 -6.54 -2.21
C GLU A 32 3.62 -6.84 -1.23
N ASN A 33 3.37 -7.82 -0.36
CA ASN A 33 4.32 -8.32 0.62
C ASN A 33 3.92 -9.74 1.03
N PHE A 34 4.85 -10.46 1.65
CA PHE A 34 4.62 -11.79 2.20
C PHE A 34 4.45 -11.70 3.71
N VAL A 35 3.31 -12.15 4.21
CA VAL A 35 2.99 -12.17 5.63
C VAL A 35 3.68 -13.33 6.33
N SER A 36 3.80 -13.28 7.66
CA SER A 36 4.30 -14.40 8.45
C SER A 36 3.30 -15.56 8.53
N GLU A 37 3.77 -16.76 8.87
CA GLU A 37 2.91 -17.90 9.15
C GLU A 37 1.91 -17.59 10.27
N ALA A 38 2.31 -16.85 11.30
CA ALA A 38 1.41 -16.46 12.41
C ALA A 38 0.25 -15.57 11.93
N VAL A 39 0.48 -14.68 10.96
CA VAL A 39 -0.58 -13.89 10.32
C VAL A 39 -1.52 -14.80 9.53
N LEU A 40 -0.99 -15.78 8.77
CA LEU A 40 -1.81 -16.73 8.02
C LEU A 40 -2.65 -17.62 8.93
N GLU A 41 -2.09 -18.10 10.06
CA GLU A 41 -2.82 -18.87 11.06
C GLU A 41 -3.97 -18.06 11.69
N ALA A 42 -3.73 -16.80 12.02
CA ALA A 42 -4.75 -15.92 12.57
C ALA A 42 -5.90 -15.68 11.57
N VAL A 43 -5.58 -15.47 10.28
CA VAL A 43 -6.59 -15.32 9.21
C VAL A 43 -7.42 -16.60 9.04
N GLY A 44 -6.81 -17.78 9.14
CA GLY A 44 -7.48 -19.08 9.00
C GLY A 44 -8.14 -19.59 10.30
N SER A 45 -8.29 -18.76 11.34
CA SER A 45 -8.78 -19.18 12.65
C SER A 45 -10.31 -19.27 12.74
N VAL A 46 -10.80 -19.92 13.80
CA VAL A 46 -12.24 -20.03 14.13
C VAL A 46 -12.93 -18.69 14.43
N LEU A 47 -12.16 -17.61 14.55
CA LEU A 47 -12.70 -16.26 14.73
C LEU A 47 -13.54 -15.80 13.53
N THR A 48 -13.39 -16.43 12.36
CA THR A 48 -14.26 -16.21 11.20
C THR A 48 -15.73 -16.51 11.48
N ASN A 49 -16.03 -17.38 12.46
CA ASN A 49 -17.39 -17.79 12.79
C ASN A 49 -18.13 -16.76 13.67
N LYS A 50 -17.40 -15.80 14.30
CA LYS A 50 -18.00 -14.93 15.31
C LYS A 50 -18.54 -13.64 14.75
N TYR A 51 -19.82 -13.41 14.93
CA TYR A 51 -20.49 -12.16 14.64
C TYR A 51 -20.33 -11.17 15.82
N ALA A 52 -19.71 -10.00 15.59
CA ALA A 52 -19.28 -9.09 16.64
C ALA A 52 -19.57 -7.61 16.32
N GLU A 53 -20.79 -7.31 15.82
CA GLU A 53 -21.21 -5.91 15.60
C GLU A 53 -21.14 -5.10 16.91
N GLY A 54 -20.71 -3.85 16.80
CA GLY A 54 -20.37 -2.98 17.91
C GLY A 54 -18.87 -2.86 18.09
N TYR A 55 -18.46 -2.53 19.28
CA TYR A 55 -17.07 -2.31 19.70
C TYR A 55 -16.78 -3.05 21.00
N PRO A 56 -15.52 -3.27 21.40
CA PRO A 56 -15.20 -3.94 22.68
C PRO A 56 -15.99 -3.40 23.86
N GLY A 57 -16.59 -4.30 24.64
CA GLY A 57 -17.45 -3.97 25.77
C GLY A 57 -18.83 -3.38 25.42
N ARG A 58 -19.13 -3.16 24.14
CA ARG A 58 -20.38 -2.56 23.64
C ARG A 58 -20.85 -3.26 22.36
N ARG A 59 -20.98 -4.59 22.41
CA ARG A 59 -21.43 -5.42 21.29
C ARG A 59 -22.95 -5.53 21.26
N TYR A 60 -23.48 -5.71 20.07
CA TYR A 60 -24.92 -6.05 19.89
C TYR A 60 -25.22 -7.51 20.15
N TYR A 61 -24.18 -8.38 20.19
CA TYR A 61 -24.30 -9.83 20.33
C TYR A 61 -23.56 -10.34 21.58
N GLY A 62 -24.05 -11.44 22.15
CA GLY A 62 -23.37 -12.15 23.24
C GLY A 62 -22.19 -12.98 22.76
N GLY A 63 -21.38 -13.50 23.69
CA GLY A 63 -20.24 -14.38 23.41
C GLY A 63 -19.06 -13.67 22.75
N CYS A 64 -18.85 -12.39 23.07
CA CYS A 64 -17.82 -11.56 22.45
C CYS A 64 -16.57 -11.35 23.32
N GLU A 65 -16.51 -11.99 24.49
CA GLU A 65 -15.41 -11.82 25.45
C GLU A 65 -14.03 -12.08 24.85
N MET A 66 -13.87 -13.08 23.98
CA MET A 66 -12.59 -13.36 23.32
C MET A 66 -12.28 -12.41 22.17
N VAL A 67 -13.28 -12.05 21.37
CA VAL A 67 -13.08 -11.09 20.26
C VAL A 67 -12.87 -9.67 20.76
N ASP A 68 -13.39 -9.31 21.93
CA ASP A 68 -13.08 -8.04 22.59
C ASP A 68 -11.59 -7.95 22.93
N ILE A 69 -11.01 -9.01 23.50
CA ILE A 69 -9.56 -9.08 23.76
C ILE A 69 -8.77 -8.90 22.45
N VAL A 70 -9.20 -9.54 21.36
CA VAL A 70 -8.54 -9.47 20.06
C VAL A 70 -8.56 -8.04 19.49
N GLU A 71 -9.71 -7.39 19.52
CA GLU A 71 -9.85 -6.03 18.99
C GLU A 71 -9.14 -5.00 19.86
N ASP A 72 -9.21 -5.11 21.18
CA ASP A 72 -8.48 -4.27 22.13
C ASP A 72 -6.96 -4.37 21.93
N LEU A 73 -6.43 -5.59 21.72
CA LEU A 73 -5.02 -5.78 21.39
C LEU A 73 -4.64 -5.12 20.06
N ALA A 74 -5.48 -5.23 19.04
CA ALA A 74 -5.23 -4.58 17.75
C ALA A 74 -5.22 -3.06 17.87
N ILE A 75 -6.21 -2.49 18.57
CA ILE A 75 -6.32 -1.05 18.83
C ILE A 75 -5.12 -0.56 19.66
N GLY A 76 -4.82 -1.22 20.77
CA GLY A 76 -3.73 -0.83 21.68
C GLY A 76 -2.37 -0.83 20.98
N ARG A 77 -2.05 -1.91 20.25
CA ARG A 77 -0.79 -2.03 19.49
C ARG A 77 -0.68 -1.00 18.39
N ALA A 78 -1.76 -0.73 17.65
CA ALA A 78 -1.77 0.30 16.61
C ALA A 78 -1.60 1.71 17.20
N ARG A 79 -2.26 2.02 18.32
CA ARG A 79 -2.08 3.30 19.03
C ARG A 79 -0.64 3.52 19.46
N GLU A 80 -0.02 2.50 20.05
CA GLU A 80 1.39 2.56 20.46
C GLU A 80 2.33 2.71 19.27
N LEU A 81 2.12 1.92 18.20
CA LEU A 81 2.97 1.87 17.02
C LEU A 81 3.01 3.20 16.26
N PHE A 82 1.88 3.91 16.17
CA PHE A 82 1.75 5.15 15.41
C PHE A 82 1.69 6.42 16.28
N GLY A 83 1.53 6.28 17.60
CA GLY A 83 1.33 7.40 18.52
C GLY A 83 -0.03 8.09 18.32
N ALA A 84 -1.07 7.35 17.92
CA ALA A 84 -2.38 7.90 17.61
C ALA A 84 -3.27 8.01 18.86
N GLU A 85 -4.11 9.06 18.94
CA GLU A 85 -5.06 9.25 20.03
C GLU A 85 -6.21 8.25 19.97
N HIS A 86 -6.74 7.99 18.76
CA HIS A 86 -7.82 7.02 18.52
C HIS A 86 -7.51 6.18 17.26
N VAL A 87 -7.89 4.91 17.31
CA VAL A 87 -7.72 3.94 16.21
C VAL A 87 -8.98 3.12 16.05
N ASN A 88 -9.46 3.01 14.81
CA ASN A 88 -10.49 2.05 14.42
C ASN A 88 -9.87 1.02 13.48
N VAL A 89 -9.86 -0.25 13.89
CA VAL A 89 -9.24 -1.38 13.16
C VAL A 89 -10.24 -2.17 12.32
N GLN A 90 -11.53 -1.81 12.34
CA GLN A 90 -12.58 -2.54 11.65
C GLN A 90 -12.65 -2.34 10.13
N PRO A 91 -12.13 -1.25 9.49
CA PRO A 91 -12.21 -1.12 8.04
C PRO A 91 -11.69 -2.37 7.30
N HIS A 92 -12.52 -2.91 6.38
CA HIS A 92 -12.20 -4.11 5.60
C HIS A 92 -11.12 -3.86 4.55
N SER A 93 -10.94 -2.61 4.13
CA SER A 93 -9.93 -2.20 3.14
C SER A 93 -9.49 -0.75 3.35
N GLY A 94 -8.38 -0.35 2.70
CA GLY A 94 -7.98 1.06 2.67
C GLY A 94 -9.03 1.97 2.02
N SER A 95 -9.75 1.49 1.02
CA SER A 95 -10.84 2.26 0.40
C SER A 95 -11.97 2.54 1.38
N GLN A 96 -12.33 1.57 2.23
CA GLN A 96 -13.34 1.77 3.28
C GLN A 96 -12.82 2.63 4.42
N ALA A 97 -11.53 2.56 4.74
CA ALA A 97 -10.89 3.48 5.67
C ALA A 97 -11.00 4.93 5.19
N ASN A 98 -10.70 5.18 3.91
CA ASN A 98 -10.87 6.50 3.30
C ASN A 98 -12.35 6.91 3.26
N MET A 99 -13.26 6.01 2.85
CA MET A 99 -14.70 6.27 2.86
C MET A 99 -15.21 6.68 4.23
N ALA A 100 -14.72 6.07 5.30
CA ALA A 100 -15.11 6.42 6.66
C ALA A 100 -14.76 7.88 7.00
N VAL A 101 -13.59 8.37 6.59
CA VAL A 101 -13.19 9.77 6.77
C VAL A 101 -14.11 10.71 5.97
N TYR A 102 -14.34 10.39 4.70
CA TYR A 102 -15.23 11.20 3.85
C TYR A 102 -16.64 11.31 4.47
N PHE A 103 -17.23 10.20 4.88
CA PHE A 103 -18.59 10.20 5.44
C PHE A 103 -18.67 10.80 6.84
N THR A 104 -17.54 10.85 7.57
CA THR A 104 -17.47 11.55 8.86
C THR A 104 -17.51 13.07 8.69
N LEU A 105 -16.88 13.59 7.63
CA LEU A 105 -16.64 15.02 7.47
C LEU A 105 -17.54 15.71 6.43
N LEU A 106 -17.95 14.97 5.41
CA LEU A 106 -18.46 15.56 4.17
C LEU A 106 -19.92 15.17 3.88
N LYS A 107 -20.56 16.03 3.11
CA LYS A 107 -21.84 15.77 2.45
C LYS A 107 -21.62 15.67 0.94
N PRO A 108 -22.50 14.96 0.19
CA PRO A 108 -22.45 14.93 -1.27
C PRO A 108 -22.36 16.33 -1.85
N GLY A 109 -21.45 16.53 -2.82
CA GLY A 109 -21.18 17.82 -3.45
C GLY A 109 -20.09 18.65 -2.77
N ASP A 110 -19.67 18.33 -1.55
CA ASP A 110 -18.58 19.04 -0.87
C ASP A 110 -17.26 18.96 -1.66
N ILE A 111 -16.45 20.02 -1.54
CA ILE A 111 -15.18 20.13 -2.25
C ILE A 111 -14.06 19.43 -1.45
N VAL A 112 -13.28 18.62 -2.15
CA VAL A 112 -12.10 17.94 -1.65
C VAL A 112 -10.89 18.33 -2.50
N LEU A 113 -9.78 18.65 -1.90
CA LEU A 113 -8.49 18.84 -2.58
C LEU A 113 -7.64 17.59 -2.39
N GLY A 114 -7.29 16.91 -3.47
CA GLY A 114 -6.59 15.64 -3.42
C GLY A 114 -5.51 15.49 -4.49
N PRO A 115 -4.61 14.49 -4.35
CA PRO A 115 -3.55 14.26 -5.33
C PRO A 115 -4.14 13.79 -6.67
N ASN A 116 -3.60 14.32 -7.77
CA ASN A 116 -3.97 13.91 -9.12
C ASN A 116 -3.64 12.42 -9.33
N LEU A 117 -4.60 11.67 -9.87
CA LEU A 117 -4.46 10.24 -10.13
C LEU A 117 -3.29 9.93 -11.09
N ALA A 118 -3.10 10.77 -12.12
CA ALA A 118 -2.00 10.62 -13.07
C ALA A 118 -0.63 10.96 -12.45
N HIS A 119 -0.62 11.67 -11.31
CA HIS A 119 0.61 12.03 -10.59
C HIS A 119 0.82 11.15 -9.33
N GLY A 120 0.24 9.98 -9.31
CA GLY A 120 0.43 8.98 -8.27
C GLY A 120 -0.64 8.96 -7.17
N GLY A 121 -1.76 9.67 -7.34
CA GLY A 121 -2.90 9.63 -6.42
C GLY A 121 -3.59 8.26 -6.40
N HIS A 122 -4.24 7.93 -5.29
CA HIS A 122 -5.07 6.73 -5.17
C HIS A 122 -6.48 6.96 -5.77
N LEU A 123 -7.14 5.90 -6.24
CA LEU A 123 -8.49 5.99 -6.82
C LEU A 123 -9.50 6.68 -5.90
N THR A 124 -9.36 6.52 -4.59
CA THR A 124 -10.22 7.18 -3.59
C THR A 124 -9.97 8.67 -3.42
N ALA A 125 -9.03 9.25 -4.17
CA ALA A 125 -8.81 10.70 -4.22
C ALA A 125 -9.49 11.35 -5.43
N GLY A 126 -10.68 10.87 -5.81
CA GLY A 126 -11.53 11.54 -6.80
C GLY A 126 -11.63 10.86 -8.16
N SER A 127 -11.28 9.57 -8.29
CA SER A 127 -11.54 8.86 -9.54
C SER A 127 -13.03 8.87 -9.88
N PRO A 128 -13.43 9.22 -11.12
CA PRO A 128 -14.84 9.22 -11.54
C PRO A 128 -15.53 7.87 -11.40
N MET A 129 -14.75 6.79 -11.38
CA MET A 129 -15.27 5.42 -11.20
C MET A 129 -15.42 5.04 -9.72
N ASN A 130 -14.85 5.83 -8.80
CA ASN A 130 -14.87 5.60 -7.36
C ASN A 130 -15.97 6.43 -6.67
N PHE A 131 -16.40 6.00 -5.47
CA PHE A 131 -17.37 6.74 -4.65
C PHE A 131 -16.93 8.21 -4.46
N SER A 132 -15.63 8.46 -4.31
CA SER A 132 -15.09 9.78 -4.05
C SER A 132 -15.35 10.76 -5.22
N GLY A 133 -15.15 10.33 -6.46
CA GLY A 133 -15.46 11.15 -7.63
C GLY A 133 -16.94 11.19 -8.02
N LYS A 134 -17.76 10.24 -7.51
CA LYS A 134 -19.20 10.22 -7.75
C LYS A 134 -20.00 11.10 -6.79
N LEU A 135 -19.53 11.24 -5.55
CA LEU A 135 -20.26 11.94 -4.49
C LEU A 135 -19.71 13.34 -4.22
N TYR A 136 -18.45 13.61 -4.52
CA TYR A 136 -17.78 14.85 -4.13
C TYR A 136 -17.18 15.58 -5.33
N THR A 137 -16.98 16.88 -5.18
CA THR A 137 -16.26 17.70 -6.15
C THR A 137 -14.78 17.68 -5.80
N VAL A 138 -13.99 16.91 -6.55
CA VAL A 138 -12.55 16.76 -6.25
C VAL A 138 -11.73 17.68 -7.15
N VAL A 139 -10.93 18.55 -6.53
CA VAL A 139 -9.95 19.43 -7.17
C VAL A 139 -8.59 18.73 -7.07
N PRO A 140 -7.95 18.36 -8.19
CA PRO A 140 -6.67 17.67 -8.15
C PRO A 140 -5.50 18.65 -8.04
N TYR A 141 -4.54 18.38 -7.15
CA TYR A 141 -3.21 18.99 -7.18
C TYR A 141 -2.19 18.03 -7.75
N GLY A 142 -1.09 18.56 -8.28
CA GLY A 142 -0.08 17.77 -8.97
C GLY A 142 1.33 17.86 -8.39
N VAL A 143 2.26 17.41 -9.22
CA VAL A 143 3.70 17.57 -8.99
C VAL A 143 4.26 18.65 -9.94
N ARG A 144 5.37 19.26 -9.56
CA ARG A 144 6.11 20.19 -10.41
C ARG A 144 6.70 19.44 -11.61
N ARG A 145 6.71 20.09 -12.77
CA ARG A 145 7.21 19.46 -13.99
C ARG A 145 8.73 19.26 -14.00
N ASP A 146 9.47 20.13 -13.34
CA ASP A 146 10.92 20.11 -13.28
C ASP A 146 11.49 19.08 -12.29
N THR A 147 10.83 18.92 -11.13
CA THR A 147 11.32 18.06 -10.05
C THR A 147 10.51 16.78 -9.83
N GLU A 148 9.31 16.72 -10.40
CA GLU A 148 8.31 15.66 -10.19
C GLU A 148 8.00 15.43 -8.69
N ARG A 149 8.17 16.48 -7.87
CA ARG A 149 7.78 16.54 -6.45
C ARG A 149 6.49 17.33 -6.30
N ILE A 150 5.75 17.06 -5.21
CA ILE A 150 4.48 17.75 -4.94
C ILE A 150 4.68 19.26 -4.99
N ASP A 151 3.80 19.95 -5.72
CA ASP A 151 3.77 21.40 -5.84
C ASP A 151 2.93 22.00 -4.70
N LEU A 152 3.60 22.29 -3.58
CA LEU A 152 2.95 22.85 -2.40
C LEU A 152 2.39 24.29 -2.63
N ASP A 153 2.98 25.04 -3.55
CA ASP A 153 2.45 26.35 -3.93
C ASP A 153 1.12 26.17 -4.67
N GLN A 154 1.04 25.24 -5.60
CA GLN A 154 -0.21 24.87 -6.26
C GLN A 154 -1.26 24.36 -5.25
N VAL A 155 -0.87 23.54 -4.28
CA VAL A 155 -1.80 23.05 -3.22
C VAL A 155 -2.39 24.24 -2.46
N ARG A 156 -1.56 25.22 -2.08
CA ARG A 156 -2.01 26.42 -1.34
C ARG A 156 -2.94 27.28 -2.17
N ASP A 157 -2.60 27.55 -3.43
CA ASP A 157 -3.41 28.38 -4.32
C ASP A 157 -4.76 27.74 -4.59
N LEU A 158 -4.81 26.44 -4.89
CA LEU A 158 -6.05 25.70 -5.08
C LEU A 158 -6.89 25.66 -3.79
N ALA A 159 -6.27 25.50 -2.63
CA ALA A 159 -6.96 25.52 -1.34
C ALA A 159 -7.63 26.90 -1.09
N ARG A 160 -6.93 28.00 -1.34
CA ARG A 160 -7.47 29.36 -1.21
C ARG A 160 -8.60 29.63 -2.19
N GLN A 161 -8.43 29.19 -3.44
CA GLN A 161 -9.40 29.38 -4.52
C GLN A 161 -10.69 28.59 -4.28
N HIS A 162 -10.59 27.33 -3.90
CA HIS A 162 -11.72 26.40 -3.87
C HIS A 162 -12.30 26.17 -2.47
N ARG A 163 -11.60 26.60 -1.42
CA ARG A 163 -12.04 26.43 -0.01
C ARG A 163 -12.53 25.00 0.28
N PRO A 164 -11.73 23.96 0.06
CA PRO A 164 -12.14 22.57 0.29
C PRO A 164 -12.46 22.35 1.78
N LYS A 165 -13.35 21.40 2.07
CA LYS A 165 -13.59 20.92 3.43
C LYS A 165 -12.56 19.89 3.87
N LEU A 166 -11.94 19.19 2.92
CA LEU A 166 -10.94 18.15 3.17
C LEU A 166 -9.76 18.34 2.21
N ILE A 167 -8.56 18.32 2.75
CA ILE A 167 -7.31 18.18 1.99
C ILE A 167 -6.74 16.78 2.24
N ILE A 168 -6.36 16.09 1.17
CA ILE A 168 -5.79 14.75 1.23
C ILE A 168 -4.31 14.83 0.90
N ALA A 169 -3.46 14.35 1.80
CA ALA A 169 -2.03 14.14 1.58
C ALA A 169 -1.74 12.64 1.49
N GLY A 170 -1.19 12.16 0.37
CA GLY A 170 -0.90 10.74 0.18
C GLY A 170 -0.54 10.43 -1.27
N GLY A 171 -0.05 9.22 -1.52
CA GLY A 171 0.27 8.78 -2.87
C GLY A 171 0.52 7.28 -2.96
N SER A 172 -0.01 6.67 -4.03
CA SER A 172 0.16 5.23 -4.33
C SER A 172 1.37 4.96 -5.23
N ALA A 173 1.84 5.97 -5.96
CA ALA A 173 2.98 5.88 -6.87
C ALA A 173 3.89 7.12 -6.73
N PHE A 174 4.03 7.63 -5.53
CA PHE A 174 4.93 8.75 -5.21
C PHE A 174 6.19 8.21 -4.53
N PRO A 175 7.38 8.28 -5.18
CA PRO A 175 8.58 7.61 -4.69
C PRO A 175 9.35 8.39 -3.61
N ARG A 176 8.98 9.65 -3.33
CA ARG A 176 9.69 10.50 -2.40
C ARG A 176 9.03 10.54 -1.02
N ALA A 177 9.81 10.85 0.01
CA ALA A 177 9.26 11.10 1.33
C ALA A 177 8.32 12.32 1.29
N MET A 178 7.23 12.23 2.06
CA MET A 178 6.21 13.26 2.13
C MET A 178 6.23 13.95 3.49
N GLU A 179 6.36 15.27 3.47
CA GLU A 179 6.24 16.10 4.67
C GLU A 179 4.80 16.56 4.86
N PHE A 180 4.24 16.33 6.06
CA PHE A 180 2.82 16.60 6.32
C PHE A 180 2.57 17.97 6.97
N LYS A 181 3.59 18.56 7.60
CA LYS A 181 3.47 19.89 8.22
C LYS A 181 3.01 20.96 7.25
N PRO A 182 3.56 21.08 6.02
CA PRO A 182 3.09 22.08 5.05
C PRO A 182 1.62 21.92 4.67
N PHE A 183 1.13 20.66 4.57
CA PHE A 183 -0.29 20.40 4.31
C PHE A 183 -1.18 20.87 5.48
N ARG A 184 -0.72 20.69 6.73
CA ARG A 184 -1.44 21.19 7.91
C ARG A 184 -1.54 22.72 7.88
N GLU A 185 -0.44 23.40 7.62
CA GLU A 185 -0.42 24.85 7.51
C GLU A 185 -1.40 25.35 6.44
N ILE A 186 -1.42 24.73 5.26
CA ILE A 186 -2.37 25.07 4.19
C ILE A 186 -3.81 24.80 4.61
N ALA A 187 -4.07 23.66 5.27
CA ALA A 187 -5.41 23.32 5.72
C ALA A 187 -5.92 24.31 6.78
N ASP A 188 -5.06 24.75 7.70
CA ASP A 188 -5.39 25.77 8.71
C ASP A 188 -5.72 27.13 8.07
N GLU A 189 -4.99 27.54 7.02
CA GLU A 189 -5.26 28.79 6.29
C GLU A 189 -6.69 28.87 5.73
N VAL A 190 -7.28 27.73 5.38
CA VAL A 190 -8.60 27.67 4.73
C VAL A 190 -9.69 27.04 5.61
N GLY A 191 -9.35 26.57 6.81
CA GLY A 191 -10.27 25.90 7.72
C GLY A 191 -10.69 24.50 7.26
N ALA A 192 -9.83 23.80 6.51
CA ALA A 192 -10.07 22.44 6.03
C ALA A 192 -9.57 21.41 7.04
N ALA A 193 -10.20 20.22 7.05
CA ALA A 193 -9.61 19.05 7.69
C ALA A 193 -8.46 18.49 6.83
N LEU A 194 -7.48 17.86 7.47
CA LEU A 194 -6.39 17.17 6.80
C LEU A 194 -6.51 15.66 6.99
N MET A 195 -6.58 14.90 5.91
CA MET A 195 -6.45 13.45 5.88
C MET A 195 -5.12 13.05 5.26
N ALA A 196 -4.36 12.20 5.94
CA ALA A 196 -3.16 11.60 5.39
C ALA A 196 -3.40 10.12 5.07
N ASP A 197 -3.28 9.73 3.80
CA ASP A 197 -3.31 8.32 3.37
C ASP A 197 -1.88 7.80 3.27
N ILE A 198 -1.48 7.00 4.27
CA ILE A 198 -0.15 6.39 4.34
C ILE A 198 -0.15 4.91 3.96
N ALA A 199 -1.14 4.45 3.21
CA ALA A 199 -1.26 3.02 2.86
C ALA A 199 0.05 2.43 2.30
N HIS A 200 0.79 3.17 1.51
CA HIS A 200 2.08 2.73 0.98
C HIS A 200 3.22 2.78 2.00
N PRO A 201 3.54 3.91 2.66
CA PRO A 201 4.67 3.99 3.58
C PRO A 201 4.35 3.58 5.03
N ALA A 202 3.18 3.02 5.36
CA ALA A 202 2.77 2.76 6.75
C ALA A 202 3.80 1.98 7.57
N GLY A 203 4.44 0.97 6.99
CA GLY A 203 5.51 0.22 7.66
C GLY A 203 6.75 1.07 7.92
N LEU A 204 7.09 1.98 7.00
CA LEU A 204 8.20 2.92 7.16
C LEU A 204 7.89 3.98 8.23
N VAL A 205 6.64 4.46 8.28
CA VAL A 205 6.15 5.38 9.33
C VAL A 205 6.22 4.70 10.70
N ALA A 206 5.70 3.47 10.81
CA ALA A 206 5.73 2.69 12.02
C ALA A 206 7.18 2.43 12.55
N ALA A 207 8.12 2.27 11.62
CA ALA A 207 9.54 2.10 11.96
C ALA A 207 10.28 3.42 12.25
N GLY A 208 9.63 4.59 12.12
CA GLY A 208 10.26 5.90 12.27
C GLY A 208 11.28 6.22 11.17
N LEU A 209 11.07 5.68 9.95
CA LEU A 209 11.93 5.85 8.78
C LEU A 209 11.30 6.71 7.68
N HIS A 210 10.09 7.19 7.91
CA HIS A 210 9.35 8.14 7.07
C HIS A 210 8.64 9.12 8.01
N PRO A 211 8.48 10.40 7.63
CA PRO A 211 7.74 11.37 8.44
C PRO A 211 6.35 10.85 8.82
N SER A 212 5.98 11.03 10.09
CA SER A 212 4.65 10.65 10.58
C SER A 212 3.64 11.78 10.35
N PRO A 213 2.46 11.50 9.79
CA PRO A 213 1.38 12.47 9.68
C PRO A 213 0.60 12.68 10.97
N VAL A 214 0.69 11.74 11.94
CA VAL A 214 -0.16 11.72 13.13
C VAL A 214 -0.16 13.04 13.91
N PRO A 215 0.97 13.74 14.10
CA PRO A 215 0.96 15.03 14.77
C PRO A 215 0.23 16.15 14.01
N PHE A 216 0.03 16.01 12.71
CA PHE A 216 -0.44 17.07 11.83
C PHE A 216 -1.86 16.83 11.27
N ALA A 217 -2.20 15.58 10.98
CA ALA A 217 -3.47 15.23 10.35
C ALA A 217 -4.61 15.09 11.37
N ASP A 218 -5.83 15.41 10.93
CA ASP A 218 -7.05 15.12 11.69
C ASP A 218 -7.41 13.64 11.59
N PHE A 219 -7.14 13.05 10.41
CA PHE A 219 -7.32 11.62 10.13
C PHE A 219 -6.09 11.06 9.42
N VAL A 220 -5.71 9.86 9.78
CA VAL A 220 -4.69 9.08 9.08
C VAL A 220 -5.28 7.73 8.70
N THR A 221 -5.24 7.41 7.42
CA THR A 221 -5.74 6.13 6.89
C THR A 221 -4.60 5.27 6.38
N THR A 222 -4.77 3.97 6.45
CA THR A 222 -3.81 3.02 5.90
C THR A 222 -4.45 1.69 5.52
N THR A 223 -3.77 0.96 4.64
CA THR A 223 -3.93 -0.49 4.51
C THR A 223 -2.99 -1.21 5.48
N THR A 224 -3.28 -2.47 5.77
CA THR A 224 -2.44 -3.27 6.67
C THR A 224 -1.49 -4.24 5.95
N HIS A 225 -1.60 -4.39 4.62
CA HIS A 225 -0.99 -5.48 3.85
C HIS A 225 0.14 -5.08 2.88
N LYS A 226 0.64 -3.84 2.92
CA LYS A 226 1.74 -3.37 2.05
C LYS A 226 3.07 -3.39 2.83
N THR A 227 3.70 -2.24 3.03
CA THR A 227 4.91 -2.16 3.85
C THR A 227 4.67 -2.59 5.30
N LEU A 228 3.45 -2.47 5.81
CA LEU A 228 3.09 -2.92 7.17
C LEU A 228 3.03 -4.47 7.30
N ARG A 229 3.06 -5.22 6.20
CA ARG A 229 3.19 -6.68 6.14
C ARG A 229 2.15 -7.46 6.96
N GLY A 230 0.94 -6.94 7.07
CA GLY A 230 -0.18 -7.59 7.74
C GLY A 230 -1.19 -8.21 6.77
N PRO A 231 -2.34 -8.67 7.28
CA PRO A 231 -3.41 -9.20 6.45
C PRO A 231 -4.02 -8.11 5.56
N ARG A 232 -4.70 -8.49 4.50
CA ARG A 232 -5.48 -7.55 3.70
C ARG A 232 -6.58 -6.93 4.54
N GLY A 233 -6.55 -5.60 4.65
CA GLY A 233 -7.47 -4.83 5.49
C GLY A 233 -7.12 -3.35 5.46
N GLY A 234 -7.87 -2.56 6.21
CA GLY A 234 -7.65 -1.13 6.43
C GLY A 234 -7.68 -0.76 7.90
N MET A 235 -7.29 0.46 8.20
CA MET A 235 -7.31 1.06 9.53
C MET A 235 -7.43 2.57 9.40
N VAL A 236 -8.12 3.21 10.33
CA VAL A 236 -8.22 4.66 10.45
C VAL A 236 -7.74 5.08 11.84
N MET A 237 -6.94 6.12 11.87
CA MET A 237 -6.51 6.81 13.08
C MET A 237 -7.05 8.24 13.02
N CYS A 238 -7.42 8.83 14.16
CA CYS A 238 -7.85 10.23 14.20
C CYS A 238 -7.54 10.87 15.55
N ARG A 239 -7.69 12.20 15.59
CA ARG A 239 -7.69 12.93 16.85
C ARG A 239 -8.92 12.54 17.70
N ALA A 240 -8.79 12.59 19.01
CA ALA A 240 -9.85 12.19 19.96
C ALA A 240 -11.21 12.90 19.69
N ALA A 241 -11.15 14.15 19.24
CA ALA A 241 -12.35 14.94 18.91
C ALA A 241 -13.24 14.31 17.83
N HIS A 242 -12.66 13.48 16.95
CA HIS A 242 -13.39 12.82 15.84
C HIS A 242 -13.76 11.36 16.13
N ALA A 243 -13.27 10.79 17.22
CA ALA A 243 -13.36 9.36 17.52
C ALA A 243 -14.80 8.82 17.44
N GLN A 244 -15.73 9.45 18.17
CA GLN A 244 -17.11 8.99 18.23
C GLN A 244 -17.83 9.07 16.88
N ALA A 245 -17.59 10.16 16.11
CA ALA A 245 -18.20 10.34 14.81
C ALA A 245 -17.66 9.30 13.80
N LEU A 246 -16.34 9.06 13.81
CA LEU A 246 -15.68 8.06 12.98
C LEU A 246 -16.21 6.65 13.27
N ASP A 247 -16.26 6.25 14.54
CA ASP A 247 -16.73 4.92 14.93
C ASP A 247 -18.16 4.66 14.50
N ARG A 248 -19.06 5.67 14.66
CA ARG A 248 -20.45 5.57 14.18
C ARG A 248 -20.55 5.47 12.65
N VAL A 249 -19.65 6.09 11.93
CA VAL A 249 -19.60 5.98 10.47
C VAL A 249 -19.08 4.63 10.04
N VAL A 250 -18.04 4.08 10.69
CA VAL A 250 -17.55 2.75 10.38
C VAL A 250 -18.63 1.72 10.66
N LEU A 251 -19.20 1.72 11.87
CA LEU A 251 -20.30 0.84 12.24
C LEU A 251 -21.34 1.63 13.05
N PRO A 252 -22.61 1.68 12.63
CA PRO A 252 -23.26 0.95 11.52
C PRO A 252 -23.27 1.68 10.16
N GLY A 253 -22.54 2.79 10.02
CA GLY A 253 -22.69 3.69 8.86
C GLY A 253 -22.35 3.08 7.51
N ILE A 254 -21.21 2.37 7.40
CA ILE A 254 -20.73 1.79 6.13
C ILE A 254 -20.42 0.30 6.21
N GLN A 255 -20.31 -0.28 7.40
CA GLN A 255 -20.02 -1.70 7.61
C GLN A 255 -21.00 -2.30 8.63
N GLY A 256 -21.14 -3.64 8.58
CA GLY A 256 -21.80 -4.47 9.58
C GLY A 256 -20.77 -5.22 10.42
N GLY A 257 -20.94 -6.57 10.55
CA GLY A 257 -20.06 -7.41 11.35
C GLY A 257 -18.58 -7.29 10.96
N PRO A 258 -17.69 -6.98 11.90
CA PRO A 258 -16.26 -6.90 11.65
C PRO A 258 -15.67 -8.27 11.37
N LEU A 259 -14.59 -8.32 10.57
CA LEU A 259 -13.86 -9.55 10.24
C LEU A 259 -12.89 -9.89 11.37
N MET A 260 -13.36 -10.58 12.42
CA MET A 260 -12.59 -10.80 13.64
C MET A 260 -11.30 -11.61 13.44
N HIS A 261 -11.29 -12.56 12.51
CA HIS A 261 -10.08 -13.28 12.08
C HIS A 261 -9.04 -12.36 11.41
N VAL A 262 -9.49 -11.37 10.63
CA VAL A 262 -8.59 -10.36 10.04
C VAL A 262 -8.10 -9.38 11.11
N ILE A 263 -8.94 -8.99 12.08
CA ILE A 263 -8.52 -8.12 13.19
C ILE A 263 -7.48 -8.83 14.07
N ALA A 264 -7.64 -10.14 14.33
CA ALA A 264 -6.64 -10.95 15.00
C ALA A 264 -5.29 -10.92 14.23
N ALA A 265 -5.34 -11.11 12.93
CA ALA A 265 -4.16 -11.06 12.10
C ALA A 265 -3.51 -9.65 12.04
N LYS A 266 -4.32 -8.58 12.09
CA LYS A 266 -3.80 -7.21 12.28
C LYS A 266 -3.07 -7.08 13.62
N ALA A 267 -3.66 -7.60 14.70
CA ALA A 267 -3.03 -7.57 16.03
C ALA A 267 -1.68 -8.31 16.05
N VAL A 268 -1.57 -9.46 15.35
CA VAL A 268 -0.30 -10.19 15.18
C VAL A 268 0.71 -9.34 14.41
N ALA A 269 0.34 -8.81 13.26
CA ALA A 269 1.22 -7.98 12.43
C ALA A 269 1.71 -6.73 13.17
N PHE A 270 0.85 -6.08 13.97
CA PHE A 270 1.25 -4.93 14.78
C PHE A 270 2.22 -5.34 15.90
N ARG A 271 2.08 -6.55 16.47
CA ARG A 271 3.06 -7.08 17.43
C ARG A 271 4.41 -7.32 16.78
N GLU A 272 4.45 -7.89 15.58
CA GLU A 272 5.69 -8.03 14.79
C GLU A 272 6.32 -6.66 14.51
N ALA A 273 5.51 -5.65 14.17
CA ALA A 273 5.97 -4.31 13.85
C ALA A 273 6.56 -3.53 15.06
N GLN A 274 6.31 -3.98 16.28
CA GLN A 274 6.88 -3.39 17.51
C GLN A 274 8.30 -3.90 17.83
N THR A 275 8.85 -4.83 17.03
CA THR A 275 10.16 -5.44 17.30
C THR A 275 11.31 -4.63 16.70
N HIS A 276 12.53 -4.83 17.24
CA HIS A 276 13.74 -4.23 16.70
C HIS A 276 14.05 -4.76 15.28
N GLU A 277 13.81 -6.04 15.06
CA GLU A 277 13.99 -6.72 13.78
C GLU A 277 13.12 -6.08 12.68
N TRP A 278 11.92 -5.64 13.05
CA TRP A 278 11.04 -4.91 12.14
C TRP A 278 11.66 -3.61 11.63
N ARG A 279 12.26 -2.81 12.51
CA ARG A 279 12.94 -1.58 12.10
C ARG A 279 14.11 -1.87 11.17
N ALA A 280 14.88 -2.91 11.47
CA ALA A 280 15.99 -3.36 10.61
C ALA A 280 15.50 -3.81 9.23
N TYR A 281 14.38 -4.56 9.18
CA TYR A 281 13.69 -4.96 7.95
C TYR A 281 13.26 -3.75 7.13
N GLN A 282 12.56 -2.78 7.71
CA GLN A 282 12.11 -1.59 7.00
C GLN A 282 13.29 -0.73 6.48
N ALA A 283 14.36 -0.64 7.25
CA ALA A 283 15.59 0.00 6.80
C ALA A 283 16.21 -0.73 5.59
N GLN A 284 16.17 -2.07 5.58
CA GLN A 284 16.63 -2.86 4.44
C GLN A 284 15.73 -2.65 3.22
N VAL A 285 14.41 -2.52 3.38
CA VAL A 285 13.48 -2.20 2.28
C VAL A 285 13.91 -0.91 1.57
N ILE A 286 14.24 0.14 2.31
CA ILE A 286 14.71 1.42 1.72
C ILE A 286 16.07 1.26 1.05
N ARG A 287 17.04 0.60 1.68
CA ARG A 287 18.35 0.35 1.06
C ARG A 287 18.22 -0.42 -0.24
N ASN A 288 17.40 -1.45 -0.25
CA ASN A 288 17.10 -2.25 -1.44
C ASN A 288 16.49 -1.40 -2.55
N ALA A 289 15.52 -0.53 -2.23
CA ALA A 289 14.91 0.35 -3.22
C ALA A 289 15.93 1.33 -3.82
N ARG A 290 16.81 1.89 -3.01
CA ARG A 290 17.89 2.78 -3.48
C ARG A 290 18.88 2.05 -4.36
N ALA A 291 19.37 0.88 -3.93
CA ALA A 291 20.31 0.08 -4.73
C ALA A 291 19.72 -0.32 -6.08
N MET A 292 18.44 -0.72 -6.12
CA MET A 292 17.74 -1.01 -7.38
C MET A 292 17.62 0.23 -8.26
N ALA A 293 17.27 1.38 -7.67
CA ALA A 293 17.15 2.65 -8.40
C ALA A 293 18.49 3.08 -9.02
N GLU A 294 19.57 3.05 -8.26
CA GLU A 294 20.92 3.37 -8.72
C GLU A 294 21.35 2.44 -9.87
N ALA A 295 21.19 1.13 -9.69
CA ALA A 295 21.54 0.14 -10.68
C ALA A 295 20.73 0.26 -11.99
N LEU A 296 19.46 0.68 -11.93
CA LEU A 296 18.65 0.95 -13.12
C LEU A 296 19.11 2.25 -13.81
N MET A 297 19.39 3.31 -13.06
CA MET A 297 19.87 4.58 -13.61
C MET A 297 21.25 4.43 -14.28
N GLU A 298 22.16 3.67 -13.68
CA GLU A 298 23.47 3.33 -14.30
C GLU A 298 23.33 2.61 -15.64
N ARG A 299 22.22 1.89 -15.86
CA ARG A 299 21.86 1.26 -17.15
C ARG A 299 21.10 2.17 -18.09
N GLY A 300 20.99 3.46 -17.74
CA GLY A 300 20.35 4.49 -18.58
C GLY A 300 18.83 4.50 -18.52
N TRP A 301 18.21 3.89 -17.50
CA TRP A 301 16.77 4.01 -17.28
C TRP A 301 16.43 5.29 -16.52
N ARG A 302 15.35 5.96 -16.97
CA ARG A 302 14.84 7.15 -16.29
C ARG A 302 13.93 6.75 -15.15
N LEU A 303 14.18 7.28 -13.97
CA LEU A 303 13.28 7.17 -12.80
C LEU A 303 12.59 8.50 -12.55
N VAL A 304 11.29 8.46 -12.31
CA VAL A 304 10.50 9.64 -11.91
C VAL A 304 11.10 10.24 -10.66
N SER A 305 11.22 11.56 -10.61
CA SER A 305 11.86 12.36 -9.57
C SER A 305 13.33 12.01 -9.27
N GLY A 306 14.02 11.30 -10.18
CA GLY A 306 15.43 10.96 -10.08
C GLY A 306 15.76 9.94 -8.97
N GLY A 307 14.85 9.01 -8.65
CA GLY A 307 15.11 7.93 -7.68
C GLY A 307 14.03 7.78 -6.61
N THR A 308 14.41 7.28 -5.42
CA THR A 308 13.45 6.99 -4.34
C THR A 308 13.99 7.29 -2.94
N ASP A 309 13.09 7.69 -2.05
CA ASP A 309 13.32 7.82 -0.61
C ASP A 309 12.57 6.73 0.19
N THR A 310 11.74 5.92 -0.49
CA THR A 310 10.80 4.97 0.12
C THR A 310 11.07 3.53 -0.34
N HIS A 311 10.03 2.69 -0.33
CA HIS A 311 10.06 1.29 -0.75
C HIS A 311 9.76 1.08 -2.24
N LEU A 312 9.34 2.13 -2.95
CA LEU A 312 8.92 2.05 -4.36
C LEU A 312 9.72 3.00 -5.24
N LEU A 313 9.82 2.66 -6.50
CA LEU A 313 10.32 3.51 -7.58
C LEU A 313 9.37 3.44 -8.77
N LEU A 314 9.34 4.51 -9.55
CA LEU A 314 8.51 4.64 -10.73
C LEU A 314 9.43 4.88 -11.93
N MET A 315 9.42 3.93 -12.88
CA MET A 315 10.31 3.93 -14.03
C MET A 315 9.57 4.46 -15.25
N ASP A 316 10.15 5.49 -15.88
CA ASP A 316 9.66 6.07 -17.11
C ASP A 316 10.25 5.33 -18.32
N LEU A 317 9.40 4.77 -19.15
CA LEU A 317 9.77 3.96 -20.31
C LEU A 317 9.76 4.76 -21.64
N THR A 318 9.29 6.02 -21.60
CA THR A 318 9.16 6.85 -22.81
C THR A 318 10.48 7.09 -23.54
N PRO A 319 11.64 7.29 -22.86
CA PRO A 319 12.91 7.48 -23.56
C PRO A 319 13.37 6.27 -24.39
N ARG A 320 12.84 5.08 -24.08
CA ARG A 320 13.12 3.83 -24.81
C ARG A 320 11.99 3.42 -25.77
N GLY A 321 10.95 4.25 -25.93
CA GLY A 321 9.80 3.98 -26.80
C GLY A 321 8.87 2.85 -26.33
N LEU A 322 9.05 2.35 -25.11
CA LEU A 322 8.25 1.26 -24.56
C LEU A 322 6.96 1.78 -23.88
N THR A 323 5.96 0.90 -23.77
CA THR A 323 4.77 1.15 -22.96
C THR A 323 4.85 0.37 -21.63
N GLY A 324 4.12 0.85 -20.63
CA GLY A 324 3.99 0.13 -19.38
C GLY A 324 3.36 -1.25 -19.56
N LYS A 325 2.42 -1.38 -20.50
CA LYS A 325 1.80 -2.66 -20.85
C LYS A 325 2.82 -3.65 -21.42
N ASP A 326 3.58 -3.25 -22.44
CA ASP A 326 4.56 -4.14 -23.07
C ASP A 326 5.63 -4.58 -22.06
N ALA A 327 6.10 -3.65 -21.21
CA ALA A 327 7.08 -3.93 -20.19
C ALA A 327 6.54 -4.90 -19.12
N GLN A 328 5.32 -4.67 -18.62
CA GLN A 328 4.69 -5.57 -17.65
C GLN A 328 4.54 -6.98 -18.21
N GLU A 329 4.03 -7.13 -19.46
CA GLU A 329 3.81 -8.43 -20.07
C GLU A 329 5.13 -9.18 -20.37
N ALA A 330 6.18 -8.47 -20.80
CA ALA A 330 7.50 -9.07 -21.04
C ALA A 330 8.16 -9.55 -19.74
N LEU A 331 8.11 -8.73 -18.66
CA LEU A 331 8.64 -9.07 -17.36
C LEU A 331 7.87 -10.22 -16.72
N ASP A 332 6.54 -10.28 -16.87
CA ASP A 332 5.72 -11.37 -16.35
C ASP A 332 6.09 -12.72 -17.01
N ARG A 333 6.31 -12.74 -18.33
CA ARG A 333 6.83 -13.92 -19.04
C ARG A 333 8.22 -14.36 -18.56
N ALA A 334 9.00 -13.45 -18.00
CA ALA A 334 10.31 -13.72 -17.41
C ALA A 334 10.26 -14.01 -15.88
N TRP A 335 9.06 -14.15 -15.30
CA TRP A 335 8.80 -14.36 -13.86
C TRP A 335 9.21 -13.19 -12.96
N ILE A 336 9.17 -12.00 -13.51
CA ILE A 336 9.36 -10.75 -12.76
C ILE A 336 8.01 -10.02 -12.74
N THR A 337 7.36 -10.02 -11.58
CA THR A 337 6.00 -9.49 -11.42
C THR A 337 6.06 -8.01 -11.04
N VAL A 338 5.51 -7.16 -11.91
CA VAL A 338 5.43 -5.70 -11.74
C VAL A 338 4.05 -5.21 -12.15
N ASN A 339 3.70 -3.94 -11.91
CA ASN A 339 2.51 -3.35 -12.50
C ASN A 339 2.85 -2.18 -13.43
N LYS A 340 2.14 -2.10 -14.58
CA LYS A 340 2.11 -0.89 -15.38
C LYS A 340 1.56 0.27 -14.57
N ASN A 341 2.10 1.46 -14.74
CA ASN A 341 1.72 2.64 -13.98
C ASN A 341 1.87 3.91 -14.84
N GLY A 342 0.89 4.81 -14.73
CA GLY A 342 1.05 6.15 -15.28
C GLY A 342 2.21 6.89 -14.63
N ILE A 343 2.88 7.72 -15.39
CA ILE A 343 3.91 8.65 -14.89
C ILE A 343 3.32 10.06 -14.85
N PRO A 344 3.90 11.00 -14.08
CA PRO A 344 3.47 12.39 -14.13
C PRO A 344 3.45 12.92 -15.57
N PHE A 345 2.36 13.60 -15.91
CA PHE A 345 2.13 14.15 -17.26
C PHE A 345 2.03 13.09 -18.38
N ASP A 346 1.67 11.86 -18.04
CA ASP A 346 1.51 10.76 -18.98
C ASP A 346 0.48 11.13 -20.07
N THR A 347 0.83 10.88 -21.31
CA THR A 347 -0.05 11.10 -22.49
C THR A 347 -0.81 9.85 -22.89
N ARG A 348 -0.48 8.70 -22.30
CA ARG A 348 -1.13 7.41 -22.57
C ARG A 348 -2.24 7.12 -21.57
N GLY A 349 -3.29 6.44 -22.02
CA GLY A 349 -4.38 6.05 -21.14
C GLY A 349 -3.98 4.98 -20.11
N PRO A 350 -4.80 4.78 -19.05
CA PRO A 350 -4.46 3.92 -17.91
C PRO A 350 -4.31 2.43 -18.24
N MET A 351 -4.81 1.99 -19.39
CA MET A 351 -4.67 0.59 -19.83
C MET A 351 -3.32 0.32 -20.53
N ILE A 352 -2.60 1.36 -20.94
CA ILE A 352 -1.32 1.26 -21.66
C ILE A 352 -0.19 1.79 -20.77
N THR A 353 -0.30 3.02 -20.28
CA THR A 353 0.66 3.77 -19.47
C THR A 353 2.04 3.94 -20.10
N SER A 354 2.83 4.84 -19.56
CA SER A 354 4.21 5.10 -20.00
C SER A 354 5.27 4.62 -19.02
N GLY A 355 4.87 3.99 -17.92
CA GLY A 355 5.80 3.51 -16.91
C GLY A 355 5.40 2.19 -16.26
N ILE A 356 6.30 1.70 -15.42
CA ILE A 356 6.08 0.60 -14.47
C ILE A 356 6.46 1.05 -13.06
N ARG A 357 5.75 0.52 -12.06
CA ARG A 357 6.07 0.72 -10.66
C ARG A 357 6.73 -0.54 -10.11
N LEU A 358 7.84 -0.35 -9.40
CA LEU A 358 8.63 -1.38 -8.76
C LEU A 358 8.67 -1.13 -7.25
N GLY A 359 8.77 -2.19 -6.45
CA GLY A 359 8.92 -2.08 -5.00
C GLY A 359 9.68 -3.25 -4.40
N THR A 360 10.23 -3.03 -3.23
CA THR A 360 11.16 -3.96 -2.60
C THR A 360 10.67 -4.67 -1.32
N PRO A 361 9.44 -4.44 -0.80
CA PRO A 361 9.01 -5.10 0.43
C PRO A 361 9.03 -6.63 0.34
N ALA A 362 8.45 -7.21 -0.71
CA ALA A 362 8.32 -8.66 -0.89
C ALA A 362 9.68 -9.36 -1.01
N VAL A 363 10.58 -8.87 -1.85
CA VAL A 363 11.93 -9.43 -2.01
C VAL A 363 12.79 -9.25 -0.76
N THR A 364 12.59 -8.15 0.00
CA THR A 364 13.26 -7.95 1.28
C THR A 364 12.75 -8.94 2.33
N THR A 365 11.44 -9.24 2.35
CA THR A 365 10.86 -10.25 3.24
C THR A 365 11.47 -11.63 2.98
N ARG A 366 11.83 -11.94 1.74
CA ARG A 366 12.55 -13.18 1.38
C ARG A 366 14.01 -13.21 1.83
N GLY A 367 14.57 -12.09 2.31
CA GLY A 367 15.96 -11.98 2.77
C GLY A 367 16.94 -11.43 1.74
N MET A 368 16.47 -10.98 0.58
CA MET A 368 17.29 -10.34 -0.45
C MET A 368 17.79 -8.98 0.01
N LYS A 369 19.01 -8.61 -0.37
CA LYS A 369 19.69 -7.37 -0.01
C LYS A 369 20.17 -6.61 -1.26
N GLU A 370 21.00 -5.60 -1.07
CA GLU A 370 21.48 -4.68 -2.12
C GLU A 370 22.11 -5.40 -3.32
N ALA A 371 22.90 -6.46 -3.07
CA ALA A 371 23.54 -7.23 -4.15
C ALA A 371 22.52 -7.92 -5.06
N GLU A 372 21.45 -8.47 -4.48
CA GLU A 372 20.36 -9.06 -5.25
C GLU A 372 19.57 -7.98 -6.01
N MET A 373 19.44 -6.76 -5.48
CA MET A 373 18.79 -5.65 -6.18
C MET A 373 19.54 -5.23 -7.44
N VAL A 374 20.88 -5.21 -7.40
CA VAL A 374 21.72 -4.97 -8.59
C VAL A 374 21.52 -6.08 -9.63
N GLN A 375 21.45 -7.34 -9.18
CA GLN A 375 21.17 -8.49 -10.05
C GLN A 375 19.77 -8.38 -10.67
N ILE A 376 18.74 -8.07 -9.88
CA ILE A 376 17.36 -7.89 -10.36
C ILE A 376 17.29 -6.74 -11.39
N ALA A 377 17.95 -5.62 -11.13
CA ALA A 377 18.02 -4.50 -12.08
C ALA A 377 18.63 -4.92 -13.43
N ALA A 378 19.66 -5.76 -13.41
CA ALA A 378 20.26 -6.31 -14.62
C ALA A 378 19.30 -7.27 -15.37
N LEU A 379 18.52 -8.08 -14.66
CA LEU A 379 17.51 -8.95 -15.26
C LEU A 379 16.38 -8.14 -15.91
N ILE A 380 15.90 -7.10 -15.22
CA ILE A 380 14.90 -6.15 -15.78
C ILE A 380 15.45 -5.49 -17.04
N ASP A 381 16.66 -4.97 -17.01
CA ASP A 381 17.30 -4.34 -18.17
C ASP A 381 17.41 -5.28 -19.37
N ARG A 382 17.83 -6.53 -19.15
CA ARG A 382 17.91 -7.55 -20.22
C ARG A 382 16.55 -7.80 -20.87
N VAL A 383 15.49 -7.96 -20.10
CA VAL A 383 14.13 -8.19 -20.64
C VAL A 383 13.63 -6.96 -21.39
N LEU A 384 13.77 -5.77 -20.80
CA LEU A 384 13.23 -4.55 -21.41
C LEU A 384 14.04 -4.05 -22.60
N SER A 385 15.33 -4.40 -22.70
CA SER A 385 16.14 -4.14 -23.91
C SER A 385 15.84 -5.12 -25.04
N GLY A 386 15.15 -6.21 -24.76
CA GLY A 386 14.78 -7.25 -25.74
C GLY A 386 13.30 -7.63 -25.69
N VAL A 387 12.39 -6.67 -25.51
CA VAL A 387 10.93 -6.93 -25.47
C VAL A 387 10.47 -7.73 -26.69
N GLY A 388 9.77 -8.84 -26.45
CA GLY A 388 9.31 -9.76 -27.50
C GLY A 388 10.34 -10.81 -27.92
N ASN A 389 11.55 -10.83 -27.35
CA ASN A 389 12.55 -11.87 -27.61
C ASN A 389 12.36 -13.05 -26.63
N ALA A 390 11.66 -14.08 -27.08
CA ALA A 390 11.35 -15.26 -26.27
C ALA A 390 12.61 -15.97 -25.74
N THR A 391 13.75 -15.94 -26.45
CA THR A 391 15.01 -16.55 -26.00
C THR A 391 15.57 -15.79 -24.79
N VAL A 392 15.52 -14.45 -24.82
CA VAL A 392 15.95 -13.61 -23.69
C VAL A 392 15.05 -13.85 -22.48
N GLU A 393 13.71 -13.83 -22.69
CA GLU A 393 12.73 -14.06 -21.62
C GLU A 393 12.92 -15.44 -20.98
N ALA A 394 13.19 -16.48 -21.79
CA ALA A 394 13.45 -17.84 -21.29
C ALA A 394 14.77 -17.93 -20.49
N ALA A 395 15.83 -17.27 -20.97
CA ALA A 395 17.11 -17.24 -20.26
C ALA A 395 16.97 -16.52 -18.91
N VAL A 396 16.27 -15.35 -18.89
CA VAL A 396 16.01 -14.60 -17.65
C VAL A 396 15.16 -15.41 -16.66
N ARG A 397 14.17 -16.20 -17.12
CA ARG A 397 13.44 -17.13 -16.24
C ARG A 397 14.37 -18.10 -15.51
N GLY A 398 15.36 -18.66 -16.20
CA GLY A 398 16.35 -19.52 -15.58
C GLY A 398 17.15 -18.81 -14.49
N ASP A 399 17.58 -17.58 -14.77
CA ASP A 399 18.30 -16.76 -13.79
C ASP A 399 17.42 -16.39 -12.59
N VAL A 400 16.13 -16.04 -12.82
CA VAL A 400 15.14 -15.80 -11.76
C VAL A 400 14.96 -17.03 -10.89
N GLN A 401 14.82 -18.21 -11.49
CA GLN A 401 14.69 -19.47 -10.74
C GLN A 401 15.90 -19.76 -9.87
N GLN A 402 17.11 -19.53 -10.37
CA GLN A 402 18.34 -19.68 -9.59
C GLN A 402 18.40 -18.69 -8.43
N LEU A 403 18.03 -17.42 -8.69
CA LEU A 403 18.02 -16.39 -7.65
C LEU A 403 16.98 -16.71 -6.56
N THR A 404 15.75 -16.99 -6.94
CA THR A 404 14.66 -17.27 -5.98
C THR A 404 14.88 -18.56 -5.19
N GLY A 405 15.55 -19.55 -5.79
CA GLY A 405 15.92 -20.80 -5.11
C GLY A 405 16.88 -20.61 -3.93
N ARG A 406 17.69 -19.55 -3.93
CA ARG A 406 18.55 -19.18 -2.78
C ARG A 406 17.77 -18.55 -1.63
N PHE A 407 16.56 -18.08 -1.88
CA PHE A 407 15.69 -17.36 -0.95
C PHE A 407 14.29 -18.00 -0.91
N PRO A 408 14.15 -19.22 -0.38
CA PRO A 408 12.90 -19.95 -0.40
C PRO A 408 11.80 -19.21 0.38
N LEU A 409 10.60 -19.17 -0.20
CA LEU A 409 9.40 -18.61 0.43
C LEU A 409 8.46 -19.76 0.81
N TYR A 410 7.93 -19.75 2.04
CA TYR A 410 6.97 -20.72 2.55
C TYR A 410 7.35 -22.19 2.24
N PRO A 411 8.55 -22.66 2.61
CA PRO A 411 9.07 -23.96 2.19
C PRO A 411 8.17 -25.14 2.59
N ASP A 412 7.38 -25.00 3.65
CA ASP A 412 6.45 -26.04 4.11
C ASP A 412 5.09 -26.01 3.40
N ARG A 413 4.78 -24.95 2.63
CA ARG A 413 3.56 -24.81 1.85
C ARG A 413 3.73 -25.18 0.37
N VAL A 414 4.96 -25.23 -0.12
CA VAL A 414 5.33 -25.48 -1.52
C VAL A 414 5.73 -26.95 -1.75
N LYS A 415 5.76 -27.79 -0.69
CA LYS A 415 6.06 -29.22 -0.75
C LYS A 415 4.89 -30.06 -1.23
#